data_1487042194dc50d2fb0d89cfb114e4b5
#
_entry.id   1487042194dc50d2fb0d89cfb114e4b5
#
_cell.length_a   1.000
_cell.length_b   1.000
_cell.length_c   1.000
_cell.angle_alpha   90.00
_cell.angle_beta   90.00
_cell.angle_gamma   90.00
#
_symmetry.space_group_name_H-M   'P 1'
#
loop_
_entity.id
_entity.type
_entity.pdbx_description
1 polymer ?
#
loop_
_entity_poly.entity_id
_entity_poly.type
_entity_poly.pdbx_seq_one_letter_code
_entity_poly.pdbx_strand_id
1 'polypeptide(L)'
;MMYNEKDVIKMDKKTVILMMGIQGSGKSTFCQKFLTEYKRINLDTLKTRHREQMAVEECFGNGESFVVDNTNPTKSDRERYITQAKNRGYKVVGYFMESKIKECILRNNERTGRACVPAKAIAATSNKLQLPGYDEGFDELYFVKNNGVEMTIEKWGENK
;
A
#
# COMPACT_ATOMS: atom_id res chain seq x y z
N MET A 1 -15.02 -0.57 -11.34
CA MET A 1 -15.83 -0.58 -10.10
C MET A 1 -15.30 0.49 -9.17
N MET A 2 -16.19 1.26 -8.58
CA MET A 2 -15.85 2.31 -7.62
C MET A 2 -16.47 2.00 -6.27
N TYR A 3 -15.69 2.22 -5.22
CA TYR A 3 -16.16 2.07 -3.84
C TYR A 3 -16.26 3.46 -3.21
N ASN A 4 -17.18 3.64 -2.28
CA ASN A 4 -17.28 4.86 -1.51
C ASN A 4 -16.65 4.67 -0.11
N GLU A 5 -16.52 5.75 0.66
CA GLU A 5 -15.85 5.73 1.97
C GLU A 5 -16.46 4.76 3.00
N LYS A 6 -17.70 4.33 2.79
CA LYS A 6 -18.39 3.45 3.73
C LYS A 6 -18.20 1.99 3.42
N ASP A 7 -17.63 1.68 2.26
CA ASP A 7 -17.47 0.29 1.83
C ASP A 7 -16.20 -0.31 2.41
N VAL A 8 -16.35 -1.37 3.21
CA VAL A 8 -15.21 -2.16 3.67
C VAL A 8 -14.94 -3.25 2.63
N ILE A 9 -13.69 -3.39 2.23
CA ILE A 9 -13.28 -4.43 1.30
C ILE A 9 -13.21 -5.74 2.07
N LYS A 10 -14.01 -6.72 1.65
CA LYS A 10 -14.05 -8.03 2.31
C LYS A 10 -12.73 -8.76 2.11
N MET A 11 -12.28 -9.42 3.17
CA MET A 11 -11.06 -10.22 3.13
C MET A 11 -11.25 -11.45 2.25
N ASP A 12 -10.34 -11.61 1.28
CA ASP A 12 -10.19 -12.85 0.52
C ASP A 12 -9.16 -13.72 1.21
N LYS A 13 -9.35 -15.03 1.09
CA LYS A 13 -8.39 -15.98 1.64
C LYS A 13 -7.08 -15.92 0.86
N LYS A 14 -5.96 -16.00 1.58
CA LYS A 14 -4.62 -16.06 0.99
C LYS A 14 -4.38 -14.94 -0.01
N THR A 15 -4.60 -13.72 0.44
CA THR A 15 -4.38 -12.52 -0.36
C THR A 15 -3.35 -11.63 0.31
N VAL A 16 -2.37 -11.18 -0.47
CA VAL A 16 -1.44 -10.12 -0.05
C VAL A 16 -1.83 -8.85 -0.78
N ILE A 17 -2.05 -7.79 -0.01
CA ILE A 17 -2.32 -6.47 -0.57
C ILE A 17 -1.07 -5.62 -0.41
N LEU A 18 -0.63 -4.97 -1.49
CA LEU A 18 0.46 -4.00 -1.44
C LEU A 18 -0.10 -2.59 -1.62
N MET A 19 0.12 -1.75 -0.62
CA MET A 19 -0.12 -0.32 -0.75
C MET A 19 1.08 0.30 -1.43
N MET A 20 0.84 1.28 -2.28
CA MET A 20 1.88 2.02 -3.00
C MET A 20 1.55 3.50 -2.98
N GLY A 21 2.55 4.33 -2.79
CA GLY A 21 2.37 5.78 -2.79
C GLY A 21 3.32 6.48 -1.83
N ILE A 22 3.54 7.77 -2.07
CA ILE A 22 4.43 8.56 -1.23
C ILE A 22 3.82 8.83 0.15
N GLN A 23 4.64 9.29 1.08
CA GLN A 23 4.18 9.68 2.42
C GLN A 23 3.09 10.75 2.29
N GLY A 24 2.07 10.66 3.09
CA GLY A 24 0.95 11.61 3.06
C GLY A 24 -0.08 11.35 1.97
N SER A 25 0.05 10.27 1.19
CA SER A 25 -0.93 9.96 0.14
C SER A 25 -2.22 9.32 0.66
N GLY A 26 -2.24 8.92 1.94
CA GLY A 26 -3.43 8.37 2.57
C GLY A 26 -3.45 6.85 2.72
N LYS A 27 -2.31 6.19 2.59
CA LYS A 27 -2.23 4.72 2.70
C LYS A 27 -2.78 4.18 4.02
N SER A 28 -2.33 4.73 5.14
CA SER A 28 -2.78 4.27 6.46
C SER A 28 -4.27 4.53 6.66
N THR A 29 -4.75 5.69 6.22
CA THR A 29 -6.17 6.02 6.26
C THR A 29 -6.99 5.05 5.43
N PHE A 30 -6.49 4.71 4.23
CA PHE A 30 -7.13 3.72 3.37
C PHE A 30 -7.23 2.36 4.06
N CYS A 31 -6.14 1.91 4.68
CA CYS A 31 -6.12 0.63 5.41
C CYS A 31 -7.14 0.64 6.56
N GLN A 32 -7.22 1.74 7.31
CA GLN A 32 -8.14 1.87 8.44
C GLN A 32 -9.61 1.90 8.02
N LYS A 33 -9.90 2.47 6.85
CA LYS A 33 -11.29 2.58 6.35
C LYS A 33 -11.74 1.35 5.58
N PHE A 34 -10.91 0.84 4.69
CA PHE A 34 -11.32 -0.17 3.71
C PHE A 34 -10.78 -1.57 3.98
N LEU A 35 -9.66 -1.70 4.68
CA LEU A 35 -8.96 -2.97 4.85
C LEU A 35 -8.93 -3.44 6.32
N THR A 36 -10.00 -3.17 7.06
CA THR A 36 -10.08 -3.47 8.50
C THR A 36 -9.97 -4.96 8.82
N GLU A 37 -10.33 -5.82 7.88
CA GLU A 37 -10.27 -7.27 8.07
C GLU A 37 -8.89 -7.88 7.78
N TYR A 38 -8.00 -7.11 7.13
CA TYR A 38 -6.65 -7.57 6.79
C TYR A 38 -5.68 -7.23 7.91
N LYS A 39 -4.76 -8.15 8.21
CA LYS A 39 -3.67 -7.84 9.13
C LYS A 39 -2.75 -6.81 8.48
N ARG A 40 -2.49 -5.72 9.18
CA ARG A 40 -1.66 -4.64 8.66
C ARG A 40 -0.19 -4.86 9.05
N ILE A 41 0.68 -4.85 8.05
CA ILE A 41 2.13 -4.87 8.24
C ILE A 41 2.69 -3.52 7.80
N ASN A 42 3.35 -2.83 8.71
CA ASN A 42 3.88 -1.50 8.46
C ASN A 42 5.30 -1.41 9.02
N LEU A 43 6.26 -1.03 8.18
CA LEU A 43 7.66 -0.97 8.54
C LEU A 43 7.95 0.03 9.65
N ASP A 44 7.27 1.18 9.64
CA ASP A 44 7.47 2.20 10.68
C ASP A 44 7.08 1.68 12.06
N THR A 45 6.04 0.87 12.13
CA THR A 45 5.61 0.23 13.38
C THR A 45 6.58 -0.87 13.82
N LEU A 46 7.02 -1.68 12.86
CA LEU A 46 7.91 -2.82 13.13
C LEU A 46 9.38 -2.41 13.28
N LYS A 47 9.74 -1.26 12.71
CA LYS A 47 11.05 -0.58 12.83
C LYS A 47 12.19 -1.18 12.02
N THR A 48 12.22 -2.49 11.78
CA THR A 48 13.30 -3.12 11.03
C THR A 48 12.77 -4.05 9.95
N ARG A 49 13.54 -4.21 8.87
CA ARG A 49 13.22 -5.17 7.80
C ARG A 49 13.18 -6.60 8.31
N HIS A 50 14.03 -6.93 9.29
CA HIS A 50 14.02 -8.25 9.89
C HIS A 50 12.69 -8.56 10.58
N ARG A 51 12.20 -7.62 11.39
CA ARG A 51 10.89 -7.76 12.08
C ARG A 51 9.75 -7.81 11.11
N GLU A 52 9.83 -7.02 10.04
CA GLU A 52 8.82 -7.05 8.98
C GLU A 52 8.78 -8.42 8.31
N GLN A 53 9.95 -8.96 7.94
CA GLN A 53 10.03 -10.28 7.30
C GLN A 53 9.50 -11.39 8.23
N MET A 54 9.77 -11.30 9.51
CA MET A 54 9.22 -12.24 10.49
C MET A 54 7.70 -12.18 10.54
N ALA A 55 7.12 -10.97 10.51
CA ALA A 55 5.67 -10.79 10.50
C ALA A 55 5.04 -11.33 9.21
N VAL A 56 5.69 -11.11 8.08
CA VAL A 56 5.26 -11.64 6.78
C VAL A 56 5.27 -13.17 6.80
N GLU A 57 6.34 -13.77 7.29
CA GLU A 57 6.47 -15.23 7.38
C GLU A 57 5.43 -15.84 8.31
N GLU A 58 5.12 -15.17 9.42
CA GLU A 58 4.09 -15.62 10.34
C GLU A 58 2.72 -15.63 9.66
N CYS A 59 2.38 -14.58 8.91
CA CYS A 59 1.13 -14.52 8.16
C CYS A 59 1.06 -15.66 7.13
N PHE A 60 2.12 -15.89 6.38
CA PHE A 60 2.18 -16.99 5.42
C PHE A 60 2.04 -18.35 6.11
N GLY A 61 2.74 -18.54 7.23
CA GLY A 61 2.67 -19.79 7.99
C GLY A 61 1.28 -20.10 8.51
N ASN A 62 0.52 -19.08 8.87
CA ASN A 62 -0.84 -19.22 9.37
C ASN A 62 -1.91 -19.17 8.27
N GLY A 63 -1.53 -18.97 7.02
CA GLY A 63 -2.47 -18.81 5.91
C GLY A 63 -3.31 -17.55 6.01
N GLU A 64 -2.80 -16.51 6.68
CA GLU A 64 -3.51 -15.25 6.88
C GLU A 64 -3.33 -14.31 5.69
N SER A 65 -4.40 -13.60 5.33
CA SER A 65 -4.31 -12.48 4.39
C SER A 65 -3.81 -11.25 5.12
N PHE A 66 -3.01 -10.45 4.44
CA PHE A 66 -2.44 -9.25 5.06
C PHE A 66 -2.22 -8.13 4.05
N VAL A 67 -2.04 -6.93 4.55
CA VAL A 67 -1.72 -5.74 3.75
C VAL A 67 -0.36 -5.20 4.18
N VAL A 68 0.49 -4.92 3.20
CA VAL A 68 1.79 -4.27 3.41
C VAL A 68 1.58 -2.77 3.19
N ASP A 69 1.55 -2.03 4.29
CA ASP A 69 1.29 -0.59 4.30
C ASP A 69 2.61 0.19 4.38
N ASN A 70 3.35 0.16 3.28
CA ASN A 70 4.61 0.89 3.08
C ASN A 70 4.51 1.71 1.80
N THR A 71 5.48 2.56 1.53
CA THR A 71 5.48 3.38 0.30
C THR A 71 5.66 2.54 -0.96
N ASN A 72 6.44 1.46 -0.89
CA ASN A 72 6.69 0.53 -1.99
C ASN A 72 6.94 1.23 -3.33
N PRO A 73 7.89 2.17 -3.38
CA PRO A 73 7.99 3.09 -4.52
C PRO A 73 8.52 2.47 -5.80
N THR A 74 9.31 1.43 -5.71
CA THR A 74 9.92 0.83 -6.89
C THR A 74 9.42 -0.59 -7.14
N LYS A 75 9.55 -1.05 -8.38
CA LYS A 75 9.23 -2.44 -8.74
C LYS A 75 10.09 -3.42 -7.94
N SER A 76 11.35 -3.06 -7.68
CA SER A 76 12.26 -3.86 -6.87
C SER A 76 11.75 -4.01 -5.42
N ASP A 77 11.25 -2.92 -4.83
CA ASP A 77 10.71 -2.97 -3.47
C ASP A 77 9.49 -3.88 -3.37
N ARG A 78 8.67 -3.91 -4.41
CA ARG A 78 7.44 -4.71 -4.46
C ARG A 78 7.72 -6.18 -4.75
N GLU A 79 8.76 -6.45 -5.52
CA GLU A 79 9.11 -7.80 -5.97
C GLU A 79 9.26 -8.79 -4.82
N ARG A 80 9.85 -8.38 -3.71
CA ARG A 80 10.07 -9.25 -2.54
C ARG A 80 8.76 -9.85 -2.02
N TYR A 81 7.69 -9.06 -1.98
CA TYR A 81 6.40 -9.53 -1.48
C TYR A 81 5.67 -10.35 -2.53
N ILE A 82 5.71 -9.90 -3.78
CA ILE A 82 5.03 -10.58 -4.89
C ILE A 82 5.61 -11.98 -5.10
N THR A 83 6.93 -12.10 -5.11
CA THR A 83 7.59 -13.39 -5.29
C THR A 83 7.21 -14.36 -4.18
N GLN A 84 7.28 -13.93 -2.93
CA GLN A 84 6.90 -14.77 -1.79
C GLN A 84 5.44 -15.21 -1.86
N ALA A 85 4.54 -14.27 -2.20
CA ALA A 85 3.11 -14.54 -2.31
C ALA A 85 2.82 -15.57 -3.40
N LYS A 86 3.39 -15.38 -4.57
CA LYS A 86 3.19 -16.30 -5.71
C LYS A 86 3.71 -17.69 -5.39
N ASN A 87 4.87 -17.80 -4.75
CA ASN A 87 5.44 -19.09 -4.37
C ASN A 87 4.54 -19.87 -3.40
N ARG A 88 3.66 -19.19 -2.68
CA ARG A 88 2.77 -19.79 -1.70
C ARG A 88 1.32 -19.88 -2.17
N GLY A 89 1.06 -19.58 -3.43
CA GLY A 89 -0.29 -19.63 -4.00
C GLY A 89 -1.22 -18.52 -3.52
N TYR A 90 -0.68 -17.40 -3.06
CA TYR A 90 -1.46 -16.23 -2.64
C TYR A 90 -1.83 -15.38 -3.85
N LYS A 91 -3.01 -14.78 -3.77
CA LYS A 91 -3.44 -13.72 -4.68
C LYS A 91 -2.71 -12.42 -4.29
N VAL A 92 -2.32 -11.61 -5.28
CA VAL A 92 -1.65 -10.35 -5.05
C VAL A 92 -2.50 -9.20 -5.60
N VAL A 93 -2.85 -8.27 -4.73
CA VAL A 93 -3.67 -7.10 -5.07
C VAL A 93 -2.88 -5.83 -4.74
N GLY A 94 -2.86 -4.87 -5.64
CA GLY A 94 -2.17 -3.60 -5.43
C GLY A 94 -3.14 -2.42 -5.41
N TYR A 95 -2.91 -1.49 -4.49
CA TYR A 95 -3.60 -0.20 -4.44
C TYR A 95 -2.56 0.90 -4.53
N PHE A 96 -2.59 1.63 -5.64
CA PHE A 96 -1.70 2.77 -5.86
C PHE A 96 -2.44 4.05 -5.47
N MET A 97 -1.96 4.69 -4.40
CA MET A 97 -2.54 5.95 -3.93
C MET A 97 -2.05 7.10 -4.79
N GLU A 98 -2.96 7.95 -5.24
CA GLU A 98 -2.62 9.16 -5.97
C GLU A 98 -1.60 9.98 -5.16
N SER A 99 -0.44 10.24 -5.75
CA SER A 99 0.71 10.79 -5.05
C SER A 99 1.06 12.19 -5.56
N LYS A 100 0.13 13.12 -5.42
CA LYS A 100 0.35 14.55 -5.71
C LYS A 100 1.20 15.15 -4.60
N ILE A 101 2.45 15.44 -4.92
CA ILE A 101 3.47 15.78 -3.92
C ILE A 101 3.09 16.96 -3.02
N LYS A 102 2.52 18.03 -3.58
CA LYS A 102 2.12 19.20 -2.79
C LYS A 102 1.04 18.87 -1.77
N GLU A 103 0.02 18.13 -2.19
CA GLU A 103 -1.07 17.71 -1.31
C GLU A 103 -0.58 16.74 -0.24
N CYS A 104 0.32 15.84 -0.62
CA CYS A 104 0.91 14.88 0.32
C CYS A 104 1.75 15.59 1.38
N ILE A 105 2.53 16.59 1.01
CA ILE A 105 3.32 17.39 1.95
C ILE A 105 2.39 18.12 2.93
N LEU A 106 1.30 18.73 2.44
CA LEU A 106 0.34 19.42 3.30
C LEU A 106 -0.29 18.47 4.32
N ARG A 107 -0.74 17.29 3.89
CA ARG A 107 -1.29 16.29 4.80
C ARG A 107 -0.26 15.77 5.79
N ASN A 108 0.99 15.59 5.36
CA ASN A 108 2.07 15.16 6.21
C ASN A 108 2.36 16.20 7.31
N ASN A 109 2.28 17.49 6.98
CA ASN A 109 2.54 18.57 7.94
C ASN A 109 1.50 18.63 9.08
N GLU A 110 0.35 17.99 8.90
CA GLU A 110 -0.66 17.85 9.95
C GLU A 110 -0.35 16.72 10.94
N ARG A 111 0.63 15.88 10.62
CA ARG A 111 1.05 14.77 11.48
C ARG A 111 2.01 15.23 12.56
N THR A 112 2.10 14.48 13.65
CA THR A 112 2.99 14.76 14.77
C THR A 112 3.98 13.61 14.98
N GLY A 113 5.12 13.92 15.58
CA GLY A 113 6.15 12.93 15.92
C GLY A 113 6.70 12.21 14.70
N ARG A 114 6.86 10.88 14.80
CA ARG A 114 7.44 10.06 13.73
C ARG A 114 6.56 9.97 12.49
N ALA A 115 5.26 10.21 12.62
CA ALA A 115 4.36 10.22 11.48
C ALA A 115 4.61 11.41 10.54
N CYS A 116 5.19 12.49 11.07
CA CYS A 116 5.57 13.66 10.27
C CYS A 116 6.95 13.42 9.65
N VAL A 117 7.01 13.38 8.34
CA VAL A 117 8.23 13.11 7.57
C VAL A 117 8.73 14.40 6.96
N PRO A 118 10.05 14.67 6.91
CA PRO A 118 10.56 15.86 6.23
C PRO A 118 10.14 15.91 4.76
N ALA A 119 9.78 17.11 4.29
CA ALA A 119 9.38 17.31 2.89
C ALA A 119 10.43 16.79 1.90
N LYS A 120 11.71 16.91 2.25
CA LYS A 120 12.82 16.40 1.44
C LYS A 120 12.73 14.89 1.25
N ALA A 121 12.34 14.15 2.29
CA ALA A 121 12.18 12.69 2.20
C ALA A 121 10.99 12.32 1.31
N ILE A 122 9.90 13.09 1.37
CA ILE A 122 8.73 12.89 0.50
C ILE A 122 9.13 13.13 -0.96
N ALA A 123 9.87 14.20 -1.23
CA ALA A 123 10.37 14.50 -2.57
C ALA A 123 11.29 13.39 -3.10
N ALA A 124 12.16 12.85 -2.25
CA ALA A 124 13.04 11.74 -2.63
C ALA A 124 12.24 10.48 -2.99
N THR A 125 11.21 10.16 -2.22
CA THR A 125 10.34 9.02 -2.51
C THR A 125 9.59 9.24 -3.83
N SER A 126 9.07 10.46 -4.04
CA SER A 126 8.36 10.81 -5.28
C SER A 126 9.25 10.66 -6.51
N ASN A 127 10.52 11.05 -6.40
CA ASN A 127 11.46 10.97 -7.51
C ASN A 127 11.78 9.54 -7.95
N LYS A 128 11.73 8.58 -7.04
CA LYS A 128 11.99 7.17 -7.37
C LYS A 128 10.74 6.33 -7.58
N LEU A 129 9.56 6.94 -7.41
CA LEU A 129 8.28 6.24 -7.54
C LEU A 129 8.08 5.73 -8.97
N GLN A 130 7.87 4.44 -9.11
CA GLN A 130 7.56 3.78 -10.38
C GLN A 130 6.10 3.35 -10.40
N LEU A 131 5.41 3.67 -11.48
CA LEU A 131 4.02 3.23 -11.64
C LEU A 131 3.96 1.71 -11.71
N PRO A 132 2.98 1.10 -11.04
CA PRO A 132 2.85 -0.36 -11.08
C PRO A 132 2.30 -0.85 -12.41
N GLY A 133 2.52 -2.13 -12.66
CA GLY A 133 1.97 -2.80 -13.84
C GLY A 133 1.61 -4.24 -13.51
N TYR A 134 0.67 -4.78 -14.27
CA TYR A 134 0.25 -6.18 -14.10
C TYR A 134 1.40 -7.16 -14.35
N ASP A 135 2.39 -6.75 -15.15
CA ASP A 135 3.58 -7.55 -15.45
C ASP A 135 4.45 -7.84 -14.22
N GLU A 136 4.26 -7.10 -13.12
CA GLU A 136 4.95 -7.38 -11.86
C GLU A 136 4.41 -8.61 -11.15
N GLY A 137 3.20 -9.06 -11.49
CA GLY A 137 2.55 -10.21 -10.89
C GLY A 137 1.28 -9.88 -10.11
N PHE A 138 0.76 -8.66 -10.23
CA PHE A 138 -0.51 -8.31 -9.61
C PHE A 138 -1.66 -9.04 -10.31
N ASP A 139 -2.51 -9.69 -9.52
CA ASP A 139 -3.74 -10.30 -10.02
C ASP A 139 -4.84 -9.25 -10.17
N GLU A 140 -4.84 -8.27 -9.27
CA GLU A 140 -5.73 -7.10 -9.34
C GLU A 140 -4.91 -5.86 -8.99
N LEU A 141 -5.21 -4.76 -9.64
CA LEU A 141 -4.47 -3.51 -9.44
C LEU A 141 -5.45 -2.34 -9.55
N TYR A 142 -5.37 -1.43 -8.58
CA TYR A 142 -6.31 -0.31 -8.46
C TYR A 142 -5.57 1.01 -8.28
N PHE A 143 -6.21 2.07 -8.75
CA PHE A 143 -5.80 3.45 -8.53
C PHE A 143 -6.76 4.10 -7.53
N VAL A 144 -6.22 4.70 -6.49
CA VAL A 144 -7.02 5.36 -5.46
C VAL A 144 -6.80 6.86 -5.54
N LYS A 145 -7.86 7.60 -5.83
CA LYS A 145 -7.86 9.06 -5.80
C LYS A 145 -8.23 9.52 -4.40
N ASN A 146 -7.47 10.46 -3.88
CA ASN A 146 -7.69 11.04 -2.56
C ASN A 146 -7.70 12.56 -2.68
N ASN A 147 -8.85 13.18 -2.52
CA ASN A 147 -9.00 14.64 -2.60
C ASN A 147 -8.96 15.33 -1.22
N GLY A 148 -8.63 14.56 -0.15
CA GLY A 148 -8.61 15.07 1.22
C GLY A 148 -9.95 14.97 1.94
N VAL A 149 -11.04 14.78 1.22
CA VAL A 149 -12.40 14.62 1.76
C VAL A 149 -12.88 13.19 1.59
N GLU A 150 -12.72 12.65 0.41
CA GLU A 150 -13.13 11.27 0.09
C GLU A 150 -12.08 10.57 -0.76
N MET A 151 -12.16 9.25 -0.79
CA MET A 151 -11.31 8.39 -1.62
C MET A 151 -12.17 7.60 -2.58
N THR A 152 -11.75 7.54 -3.85
CA THR A 152 -12.41 6.73 -4.87
C THR A 152 -11.44 5.70 -5.42
N ILE A 153 -11.92 4.49 -5.64
CA ILE A 153 -11.12 3.36 -6.12
C ILE A 153 -11.51 3.06 -7.55
N GLU A 154 -10.52 3.09 -8.45
CA GLU A 154 -10.72 2.78 -9.86
C GLU A 154 -9.82 1.61 -10.25
N LYS A 155 -10.30 0.76 -11.14
CA LYS A 155 -9.46 -0.32 -11.66
C LYS A 155 -8.32 0.28 -12.47
N TRP A 156 -7.10 -0.23 -12.27
CA TRP A 156 -5.93 0.20 -13.03
C TRP A 156 -6.10 -0.22 -14.50
N GLY A 157 -5.94 0.74 -15.41
CA GLY A 157 -5.99 0.46 -16.84
C GLY A 157 -4.69 -0.17 -17.32
N GLU A 158 -4.78 -1.08 -18.27
CA GLU A 158 -3.60 -1.77 -18.82
C GLU A 158 -2.64 -0.83 -19.55
N ASN A 159 -3.14 0.32 -20.00
CA ASN A 159 -2.39 1.31 -20.77
C ASN A 159 -1.92 2.50 -19.93
N LYS A 160 -1.96 2.41 -18.63
CA LYS A 160 -1.51 3.48 -17.75
C LYS A 160 -0.12 3.24 -17.21
#